data_5c14b91b4643077defa876984247162b
#
_entry.id   5c14b91b4643077defa876984247162b
#
_cell.length_a   1.000
_cell.length_b   1.000
_cell.length_c   1.000
_cell.angle_alpha   90.00
_cell.angle_beta   90.00
_cell.angle_gamma   90.00
#
_symmetry.space_group_name_H-M   'P 1'
#
loop_
_entity.id
_entity.type
_entity.pdbx_description
1 polymer ?
#
loop_
_entity_poly.entity_id
_entity_poly.type
_entity_poly.pdbx_seq_one_letter_code
_entity_poly.pdbx_strand_id
1 'polypeptide(L)'
;CFQAGNVLFICLNTNCMEYDYSEPVPDFSFLETLLKNLPENVEKTIVAMHVPPFDLEFNNNVANVFQLYLKEFPNLQFCMNGHAHHYKINEFFNDGILYYQTPCAKDRGYILFTINEEGYKHELIEY
;
A
#
# COMPACT_ATOMS: atom_id res chain seq x y z
N CYS A 1 -7.64 -7.31 -4.82
CA CYS A 1 -7.20 -7.76 -3.49
C CYS A 1 -7.25 -9.27 -3.39
N PHE A 2 -6.56 -9.82 -2.41
CA PHE A 2 -6.58 -11.25 -2.09
C PHE A 2 -6.31 -11.45 -0.60
N GLN A 3 -6.62 -12.64 -0.10
CA GLN A 3 -6.38 -13.01 1.29
C GLN A 3 -5.43 -14.19 1.34
N ALA A 4 -4.44 -14.13 2.23
CA ALA A 4 -3.54 -15.24 2.54
C ALA A 4 -3.58 -15.46 4.05
N GLY A 5 -4.16 -16.60 4.48
CA GLY A 5 -4.42 -16.85 5.90
C GLY A 5 -5.36 -15.79 6.48
N ASN A 6 -4.91 -15.10 7.52
CA ASN A 6 -5.64 -14.02 8.18
C ASN A 6 -5.23 -12.61 7.71
N VAL A 7 -4.43 -12.52 6.63
CA VAL A 7 -3.92 -11.25 6.09
C VAL A 7 -4.63 -10.88 4.81
N LEU A 8 -5.21 -9.69 4.77
CA LEU A 8 -5.81 -9.10 3.57
C LEU A 8 -4.76 -8.26 2.85
N PHE A 9 -4.54 -8.54 1.58
CA PHE A 9 -3.68 -7.76 0.69
C PHE A 9 -4.55 -6.93 -0.26
N ILE A 10 -4.45 -5.61 -0.16
CA ILE A 10 -5.16 -4.68 -1.02
C ILE A 10 -4.18 -4.12 -2.04
N CYS A 11 -4.42 -4.41 -3.33
CA CYS A 11 -3.58 -3.92 -4.43
C CYS A 11 -4.33 -2.80 -5.15
N LEU A 12 -3.74 -1.62 -5.22
CA LEU A 12 -4.38 -0.43 -5.75
C LEU A 12 -3.61 0.16 -6.93
N ASN A 13 -4.34 0.67 -7.90
CA ASN A 13 -3.78 1.60 -8.86
C ASN A 13 -3.82 3.00 -8.26
N THR A 14 -2.68 3.65 -8.20
CA THR A 14 -2.51 4.99 -7.60
C THR A 14 -1.90 6.00 -8.57
N ASN A 15 -1.61 5.60 -9.82
CA ASN A 15 -1.07 6.50 -10.82
C ASN A 15 -2.20 7.28 -11.51
N CYS A 16 -2.47 8.51 -11.04
CA CYS A 16 -3.54 9.34 -11.59
C CYS A 16 -3.22 9.93 -12.98
N MET A 17 -1.98 9.83 -13.44
CA MET A 17 -1.57 10.34 -14.73
C MET A 17 -1.80 9.37 -15.89
N GLU A 18 -2.10 8.10 -15.59
CA GLU A 18 -2.38 7.08 -16.61
C GLU A 18 -3.78 7.18 -17.20
N TYR A 19 -4.71 7.80 -16.49
CA TYR A 19 -6.11 7.88 -16.87
C TYR A 19 -6.50 9.32 -17.18
N ASP A 20 -7.09 9.51 -18.33
CA ASP A 20 -7.53 10.82 -18.84
C ASP A 20 -8.86 11.25 -18.18
N TYR A 21 -8.85 11.41 -16.86
CA TYR A 21 -10.00 11.79 -16.03
C TYR A 21 -11.23 10.89 -16.15
N SER A 22 -11.10 9.76 -16.83
CA SER A 22 -12.20 8.83 -17.06
C SER A 22 -12.49 7.92 -15.88
N GLU A 23 -11.50 7.70 -15.01
CA GLU A 23 -11.62 6.85 -13.83
C GLU A 23 -11.03 7.52 -12.60
N PRO A 24 -11.66 7.37 -11.43
CA PRO A 24 -11.09 7.88 -10.18
C PRO A 24 -9.90 7.02 -9.75
N VAL A 25 -8.76 7.65 -9.50
CA VAL A 25 -7.54 6.99 -9.02
C VAL A 25 -6.95 7.82 -7.88
N PRO A 26 -6.82 7.31 -6.66
CA PRO A 26 -7.28 5.98 -6.18
C PRO A 26 -8.80 5.79 -6.22
N ASP A 27 -9.24 4.55 -6.37
CA ASP A 27 -10.67 4.23 -6.44
C ASP A 27 -11.27 4.07 -5.04
N PHE A 28 -11.89 5.13 -4.56
CA PHE A 28 -12.55 5.14 -3.24
C PHE A 28 -13.82 4.29 -3.20
N SER A 29 -14.53 4.15 -4.31
CA SER A 29 -15.72 3.28 -4.38
C SER A 29 -15.33 1.82 -4.16
N PHE A 30 -14.20 1.39 -4.71
CA PHE A 30 -13.65 0.06 -4.45
C PHE A 30 -13.32 -0.12 -2.97
N LEU A 31 -12.64 0.86 -2.34
CA LEU A 31 -12.29 0.80 -0.92
C LEU A 31 -13.53 0.76 -0.03
N GLU A 32 -14.54 1.57 -0.31
CA GLU A 32 -15.80 1.56 0.44
C GLU A 32 -16.53 0.22 0.31
N THR A 33 -16.60 -0.33 -0.89
CA THR A 33 -17.24 -1.63 -1.14
C THR A 33 -16.50 -2.74 -0.39
N LEU A 34 -15.18 -2.71 -0.40
CA LEU A 34 -14.36 -3.69 0.31
C LEU A 34 -14.55 -3.58 1.83
N LEU A 35 -14.60 -2.37 2.38
CA LEU A 35 -14.87 -2.14 3.81
C LEU A 35 -16.23 -2.68 4.25
N LYS A 36 -17.25 -2.56 3.40
CA LYS A 36 -18.59 -3.07 3.68
C LYS A 36 -18.70 -4.59 3.56
N ASN A 37 -17.79 -5.22 2.83
CA ASN A 37 -17.81 -6.65 2.50
C ASN A 37 -16.47 -7.31 2.80
N LEU A 38 -15.90 -7.04 3.97
CA LEU A 38 -14.63 -7.63 4.37
C LEU A 38 -14.70 -9.17 4.36
N PRO A 39 -13.66 -9.85 3.85
CA PRO A 39 -13.56 -11.28 3.95
C PRO A 39 -13.57 -11.75 5.40
N GLU A 40 -14.01 -12.99 5.63
CA GLU A 40 -14.00 -13.58 6.96
C GLU A 40 -12.56 -13.81 7.46
N ASN A 41 -12.38 -13.70 8.78
CA ASN A 41 -11.11 -14.00 9.46
C ASN A 41 -9.94 -13.09 9.09
N VAL A 42 -10.20 -11.86 8.64
CA VAL A 42 -9.14 -10.88 8.43
C VAL A 42 -8.71 -10.29 9.78
N GLU A 43 -7.45 -10.47 10.12
CA GLU A 43 -6.85 -9.92 11.34
C GLU A 43 -5.83 -8.82 11.04
N LYS A 44 -5.27 -8.80 9.85
CA LYS A 44 -4.25 -7.84 9.41
C LYS A 44 -4.49 -7.41 7.98
N THR A 45 -4.06 -6.19 7.66
CA THR A 45 -4.15 -5.63 6.31
C THR A 45 -2.79 -5.10 5.87
N ILE A 46 -2.45 -5.36 4.62
CA ILE A 46 -1.27 -4.82 3.93
C ILE A 46 -1.74 -4.20 2.62
N VAL A 47 -1.22 -3.02 2.28
CA VAL A 47 -1.60 -2.32 1.06
C VAL A 47 -0.41 -2.22 0.12
N ALA A 48 -0.62 -2.58 -1.13
CA ALA A 48 0.37 -2.47 -2.20
C ALA A 48 -0.11 -1.48 -3.26
N MET A 49 0.80 -0.63 -3.71
CA MET A 49 0.52 0.36 -4.75
C MET A 49 1.81 0.61 -5.57
N HIS A 50 1.69 1.19 -6.74
CA HIS A 50 2.87 1.57 -7.51
C HIS A 50 3.38 2.96 -7.12
N VAL A 51 2.53 3.98 -7.21
CA VAL A 51 2.87 5.37 -6.90
C VAL A 51 2.49 5.68 -5.45
N PRO A 52 3.45 6.15 -4.61
CA PRO A 52 3.14 6.50 -3.23
C PRO A 52 2.48 7.88 -3.12
N PRO A 53 1.78 8.16 -2.00
CA PRO A 53 1.33 9.52 -1.70
C PRO A 53 2.47 10.54 -1.75
N PHE A 54 2.13 11.76 -2.15
CA PHE A 54 3.05 12.91 -2.29
C PHE A 54 4.03 12.83 -3.46
N ASP A 55 3.94 11.78 -4.27
CA ASP A 55 4.57 11.76 -5.58
C ASP A 55 3.78 12.63 -6.58
N LEU A 56 4.44 13.14 -7.62
CA LEU A 56 3.79 13.97 -8.65
C LEU A 56 2.68 13.23 -9.41
N GLU A 57 2.78 11.92 -9.52
CA GLU A 57 1.81 11.09 -10.22
C GLU A 57 0.69 10.55 -9.31
N PHE A 58 0.70 10.92 -8.03
CA PHE A 58 -0.39 10.64 -7.09
C PHE A 58 -1.36 11.84 -7.05
N ASN A 59 -2.66 11.57 -6.90
CA ASN A 59 -3.64 12.63 -6.68
C ASN A 59 -3.54 13.14 -5.23
N ASN A 60 -2.65 14.10 -5.01
CA ASN A 60 -2.32 14.57 -3.65
C ASN A 60 -3.43 15.40 -3.00
N ASN A 61 -4.43 15.85 -3.77
CA ASN A 61 -5.62 16.49 -3.20
C ASN A 61 -6.40 15.56 -2.28
N VAL A 62 -6.30 14.25 -2.50
CA VAL A 62 -7.00 13.24 -1.71
C VAL A 62 -6.06 12.39 -0.84
N ALA A 63 -4.79 12.76 -0.73
CA ALA A 63 -3.81 11.94 0.00
C ALA A 63 -4.22 11.70 1.46
N ASN A 64 -4.68 12.72 2.18
CA ASN A 64 -5.10 12.58 3.58
C ASN A 64 -6.35 11.70 3.70
N VAL A 65 -7.33 11.87 2.83
CA VAL A 65 -8.55 11.03 2.79
C VAL A 65 -8.18 9.59 2.47
N PHE A 66 -7.28 9.39 1.52
CA PHE A 66 -6.77 8.07 1.16
C PHE A 66 -6.21 7.33 2.37
N GLN A 67 -5.35 8.00 3.15
CA GLN A 67 -4.77 7.39 4.35
C GLN A 67 -5.84 7.06 5.40
N LEU A 68 -6.83 7.92 5.58
CA LEU A 68 -7.93 7.66 6.50
C LEU A 68 -8.73 6.40 6.09
N TYR A 69 -8.99 6.21 4.79
CA TYR A 69 -9.63 4.99 4.29
C TYR A 69 -8.79 3.74 4.57
N LEU A 70 -7.49 3.81 4.33
CA LEU A 70 -6.62 2.66 4.58
C LEU A 70 -6.60 2.27 6.06
N LYS A 71 -6.66 3.24 6.95
CA LYS A 71 -6.67 3.02 8.40
C LYS A 71 -7.99 2.45 8.93
N GLU A 72 -9.06 2.48 8.15
CA GLU A 72 -10.33 1.82 8.49
C GLU A 72 -10.27 0.29 8.36
N PHE A 73 -9.31 -0.23 7.60
CA PHE A 73 -9.15 -1.67 7.45
C PHE A 73 -8.54 -2.30 8.71
N PRO A 74 -8.88 -3.59 9.00
CA PRO A 74 -8.40 -4.24 10.21
C PRO A 74 -6.89 -4.26 10.32
N ASN A 75 -6.37 -3.66 11.37
CA ASN A 75 -4.98 -3.70 11.78
C ASN A 75 -3.99 -3.51 10.62
N LEU A 76 -4.06 -2.33 9.98
CA LEU A 76 -3.14 -1.97 8.90
C LEU A 76 -1.70 -2.03 9.39
N GLN A 77 -0.90 -2.91 8.79
CA GLN A 77 0.49 -3.15 9.22
C GLN A 77 1.45 -2.17 8.56
N PHE A 78 1.40 -2.10 7.24
CA PHE A 78 2.26 -1.23 6.44
C PHE A 78 1.73 -1.14 5.01
N CYS A 79 2.31 -0.21 4.26
CA CYS A 79 2.11 -0.10 2.83
C CYS A 79 3.42 -0.36 2.10
N MET A 80 3.33 -0.82 0.86
CA MET A 80 4.50 -1.00 -0.01
C MET A 80 4.25 -0.39 -1.37
N ASN A 81 5.31 0.20 -1.92
CA ASN A 81 5.25 0.89 -3.21
C ASN A 81 6.54 0.72 -4.01
N GLY A 82 6.47 1.02 -5.28
CA GLY A 82 7.61 1.07 -6.20
C GLY A 82 7.85 2.49 -6.69
N HIS A 83 7.87 2.65 -8.00
CA HIS A 83 7.92 3.88 -8.78
C HIS A 83 9.28 4.58 -8.81
N ALA A 84 9.87 4.97 -7.69
CA ALA A 84 11.12 5.73 -7.67
C ALA A 84 12.41 4.90 -7.81
N HIS A 85 12.29 3.59 -7.93
CA HIS A 85 13.36 2.64 -8.24
C HIS A 85 14.53 2.60 -7.23
N HIS A 86 14.33 3.04 -5.99
CA HIS A 86 15.32 2.91 -4.94
C HIS A 86 14.68 2.53 -3.61
N TYR A 87 15.44 1.86 -2.76
CA TYR A 87 14.98 1.50 -1.42
C TYR A 87 14.82 2.72 -0.54
N LYS A 88 13.65 2.86 0.08
CA LYS A 88 13.38 3.92 1.06
C LYS A 88 12.21 3.53 1.96
N ILE A 89 12.26 3.96 3.21
CA ILE A 89 11.14 3.83 4.15
C ILE A 89 10.61 5.22 4.46
N ASN A 90 9.32 5.44 4.27
CA ASN A 90 8.66 6.72 4.50
C ASN A 90 7.54 6.57 5.53
N GLU A 91 7.38 7.59 6.36
CA GLU A 91 6.22 7.78 7.25
C GLU A 91 5.52 9.07 6.84
N PHE A 92 4.70 9.02 5.81
CA PHE A 92 4.15 10.21 5.16
C PHE A 92 3.16 11.00 6.03
N PHE A 93 2.48 10.34 6.95
CA PHE A 93 1.36 10.93 7.69
C PHE A 93 1.61 11.03 9.20
N ASN A 94 2.80 10.70 9.68
CA ASN A 94 3.18 10.71 11.10
C ASN A 94 2.21 9.94 12.01
N ASP A 95 1.71 8.81 11.53
CA ASP A 95 0.70 7.99 12.21
C ASP A 95 1.17 6.57 12.54
N GLY A 96 2.46 6.31 12.41
CA GLY A 96 3.07 5.00 12.64
C GLY A 96 2.97 4.03 11.48
N ILE A 97 2.27 4.37 10.40
CA ILE A 97 2.16 3.52 9.21
C ILE A 97 3.31 3.82 8.26
N LEU A 98 4.16 2.82 8.04
CA LEU A 98 5.33 2.95 7.17
C LEU A 98 4.99 2.54 5.73
N TYR A 99 5.57 3.26 4.79
CA TYR A 99 5.53 2.97 3.36
C TYR A 99 6.91 2.50 2.92
N TYR A 100 7.01 1.25 2.52
CA TYR A 100 8.25 0.63 2.07
C TYR A 100 8.37 0.74 0.56
N GLN A 101 9.37 1.47 0.09
CA GLN A 101 9.66 1.61 -1.32
C GLN A 101 10.71 0.60 -1.74
N THR A 102 10.37 -0.23 -2.73
CA THR A 102 11.26 -1.28 -3.23
C THR A 102 12.22 -0.73 -4.28
N PRO A 103 13.45 -1.25 -4.36
CA PRO A 103 14.32 -0.97 -5.50
C PRO A 103 13.77 -1.61 -6.78
N CYS A 104 14.32 -1.19 -7.92
CA CYS A 104 13.98 -1.78 -9.21
C CYS A 104 14.64 -3.17 -9.34
N ALA A 105 13.93 -4.11 -9.95
CA ALA A 105 14.45 -5.46 -10.14
C ALA A 105 15.76 -5.50 -10.94
N LYS A 106 15.96 -4.57 -11.89
CA LYS A 106 17.24 -4.48 -12.63
C LYS A 106 18.43 -4.11 -11.74
N ASP A 107 18.16 -3.48 -10.59
CA ASP A 107 19.19 -3.12 -9.61
C ASP A 107 19.45 -4.27 -8.62
N ARG A 108 18.85 -5.43 -8.89
CA ARG A 108 19.07 -6.70 -8.18
C ARG A 108 18.76 -6.61 -6.70
N GLY A 109 17.62 -5.98 -6.38
CA GLY A 109 17.16 -5.84 -5.01
C GLY A 109 15.66 -6.05 -4.87
N TYR A 110 15.25 -6.55 -3.72
CA TYR A 110 13.84 -6.64 -3.31
C TYR A 110 13.73 -6.58 -1.79
N ILE A 111 12.54 -6.35 -1.30
CA ILE A 111 12.26 -6.38 0.13
C ILE A 111 11.52 -7.67 0.46
N LEU A 112 12.05 -8.41 1.44
CA LEU A 112 11.39 -9.59 2.00
C LEU A 112 10.67 -9.20 3.28
N PHE A 113 9.36 -9.45 3.33
CA PHE A 113 8.57 -9.26 4.53
C PHE A 113 8.23 -10.60 5.16
N THR A 114 8.37 -10.69 6.48
CA THR A 114 7.93 -11.83 7.27
C THR A 114 6.84 -11.36 8.22
N ILE A 115 5.64 -11.92 8.08
CA ILE A 115 4.46 -11.53 8.87
C ILE A 115 4.18 -12.64 9.86
N ASN A 116 4.03 -12.28 11.14
CA ASN A 116 3.75 -13.21 12.22
C ASN A 116 2.65 -12.66 13.15
N GLU A 117 2.32 -13.39 14.22
CA GLU A 117 1.26 -13.00 15.15
C GLU A 117 1.55 -11.68 15.87
N GLU A 118 2.82 -11.36 16.11
CA GLU A 118 3.26 -10.15 16.81
C GLU A 118 3.37 -8.92 15.92
N GLY A 119 3.40 -9.09 14.59
CA GLY A 119 3.57 -8.01 13.64
C GLY A 119 4.29 -8.45 12.39
N TYR A 120 5.31 -7.72 11.99
CA TYR A 120 6.08 -8.04 10.79
C TYR A 120 7.55 -7.62 10.95
N LYS A 121 8.39 -8.22 10.11
CA LYS A 121 9.79 -7.85 9.91
C LYS A 121 10.04 -7.62 8.43
N HIS A 122 11.03 -6.82 8.10
CA HIS A 122 11.45 -6.62 6.72
C HIS A 122 12.96 -6.76 6.59
N GLU A 123 13.40 -7.14 5.41
CA GLU A 123 14.80 -7.27 5.06
C GLU A 123 15.01 -6.86 3.61
N LEU A 124 15.99 -5.99 3.36
CA LEU A 124 16.41 -5.68 1.99
C LEU A 124 17.37 -6.78 1.52
N ILE A 125 17.01 -7.45 0.44
CA ILE A 125 17.81 -8.49 -0.19
C ILE A 125 18.41 -7.95 -1.47
N GLU A 126 19.71 -8.05 -1.59
CA GLU A 126 20.48 -7.70 -2.79
C GLU A 126 21.15 -8.96 -3.35
N TYR A 127 21.14 -9.12 -4.69
CA TYR A 127 21.67 -10.32 -5.34
C TYR A 127 22.38 -10.06 -6.66
#